data_06a478f411dc369566252d6e9d880521
#
_entry.id   06a478f411dc369566252d6e9d880521
#
_cell.length_a   1.000
_cell.length_b   1.000
_cell.length_c   1.000
_cell.angle_alpha   90.00
_cell.angle_beta   90.00
_cell.angle_gamma   90.00
#
_symmetry.space_group_name_H-M   'P 1'
#
loop_
_entity.id
_entity.type
_entity.pdbx_description
1 polymer ?
#
loop_
_entity_poly.entity_id
_entity_poly.type
_entity_poly.pdbx_seq_one_letter_code
_entity_poly.pdbx_strand_id
1 'polypeptide(L)'
;MSKIRTVIIEDDELTRLYICKALQQKDQIEVVGEAHNARRGLIILKKLRPDVAIVDIGLPDKNGIELTREIKVNANYYQLLKTRVLILTSDHNQESVLAAFKAGADSYCTKNTQFNNLVEAIQVTADGNPWIDPIIARIVLEQARQKNSFKSNDHQSFIDPNILTNRELEVLQLVVDGCGNNAIADKLYITNGTVKTHISNIMKKLCANDRTQAAVIAMRHGLIV
;
A
#
# COMPACT_ATOMS: atom_id res chain seq x y z
N MET A 1 2.96 -18.82 -28.23
CA MET A 1 3.02 -18.33 -26.84
C MET A 1 2.25 -19.31 -25.97
N SER A 2 2.73 -19.65 -24.76
CA SER A 2 1.97 -20.46 -23.81
C SER A 2 0.71 -19.71 -23.36
N LYS A 3 -0.41 -20.40 -23.19
CA LYS A 3 -1.63 -19.80 -22.65
C LYS A 3 -1.44 -19.43 -21.18
N ILE A 4 -2.07 -18.33 -20.74
CA ILE A 4 -2.11 -17.92 -19.33
C ILE A 4 -3.04 -18.88 -18.59
N ARG A 5 -2.48 -19.66 -17.68
CA ARG A 5 -3.22 -20.61 -16.87
C ARG A 5 -3.93 -19.89 -15.72
N THR A 6 -5.26 -19.92 -15.73
CA THR A 6 -6.09 -19.15 -14.81
C THR A 6 -6.99 -20.06 -14.00
N VAL A 7 -7.11 -19.81 -12.69
CA VAL A 7 -8.08 -20.43 -11.79
C VAL A 7 -9.08 -19.36 -11.34
N ILE A 8 -10.38 -19.71 -11.29
CA ILE A 8 -11.47 -18.83 -10.88
C ILE A 8 -12.05 -19.33 -9.56
N ILE A 9 -12.14 -18.42 -8.56
CA ILE A 9 -12.70 -18.70 -7.24
C ILE A 9 -13.82 -17.71 -7.00
N GLU A 10 -15.06 -18.17 -7.19
CA GLU A 10 -16.29 -17.38 -7.23
C GLU A 10 -17.44 -18.23 -6.71
N ASP A 11 -18.21 -17.76 -5.75
CA ASP A 11 -19.30 -18.53 -5.16
C ASP A 11 -20.58 -18.51 -6.00
N ASP A 12 -20.88 -17.39 -6.66
CA ASP A 12 -22.03 -17.30 -7.55
C ASP A 12 -21.83 -18.16 -8.82
N GLU A 13 -22.67 -19.17 -8.96
CA GLU A 13 -22.55 -20.15 -10.04
C GLU A 13 -22.71 -19.54 -11.44
N LEU A 14 -23.64 -18.57 -11.58
CA LEU A 14 -23.91 -17.94 -12.87
C LEU A 14 -22.74 -17.05 -13.29
N THR A 15 -22.22 -16.27 -12.36
CA THR A 15 -21.04 -15.41 -12.57
C THR A 15 -19.82 -16.25 -12.92
N ARG A 16 -19.56 -17.31 -12.16
CA ARG A 16 -18.45 -18.24 -12.40
C ARG A 16 -18.54 -18.88 -13.79
N LEU A 17 -19.72 -19.42 -14.13
CA LEU A 17 -19.94 -20.06 -15.43
C LEU A 17 -19.79 -19.06 -16.58
N TYR A 18 -20.31 -17.83 -16.43
CA TYR A 18 -20.17 -16.78 -17.43
C TYR A 18 -18.69 -16.44 -17.68
N ILE A 19 -17.93 -16.19 -16.62
CA ILE A 19 -16.49 -15.87 -16.72
C ILE A 19 -15.73 -17.01 -17.37
N CYS A 20 -15.96 -18.25 -16.92
CA CYS A 20 -15.32 -19.44 -17.50
C CYS A 20 -15.57 -19.57 -19.00
N LYS A 21 -16.84 -19.52 -19.43
CA LYS A 21 -17.21 -19.64 -20.84
C LYS A 21 -16.64 -18.50 -21.69
N ALA A 22 -16.70 -17.27 -21.16
CA ALA A 22 -16.20 -16.11 -21.88
C ALA A 22 -14.67 -16.13 -22.04
N LEU A 23 -13.92 -16.55 -21.01
CA LEU A 23 -12.47 -16.69 -21.08
C LEU A 23 -12.02 -17.85 -21.98
N GLN A 24 -12.77 -18.96 -22.03
CA GLN A 24 -12.47 -20.07 -22.93
C GLN A 24 -12.52 -19.70 -24.41
N GLN A 25 -13.22 -18.61 -24.79
CA GLN A 25 -13.24 -18.08 -26.15
C GLN A 25 -11.98 -17.28 -26.52
N LYS A 26 -11.06 -17.07 -25.56
CA LYS A 26 -9.82 -16.31 -25.77
C LYS A 26 -8.62 -17.26 -25.89
N ASP A 27 -8.00 -17.25 -27.06
CA ASP A 27 -6.88 -18.16 -27.36
C ASP A 27 -5.69 -18.03 -26.38
N GLN A 28 -5.55 -16.86 -25.74
CA GLN A 28 -4.41 -16.52 -24.88
C GLN A 28 -4.60 -16.96 -23.42
N ILE A 29 -5.83 -17.34 -23.02
CA ILE A 29 -6.15 -17.71 -21.62
C ILE A 29 -6.67 -19.14 -21.58
N GLU A 30 -6.24 -19.89 -20.58
CA GLU A 30 -6.73 -21.23 -20.29
C GLU A 30 -7.27 -21.28 -18.86
N VAL A 31 -8.57 -21.49 -18.70
CA VAL A 31 -9.18 -21.76 -17.40
C VAL A 31 -8.87 -23.19 -17.01
N VAL A 32 -7.89 -23.37 -16.12
CA VAL A 32 -7.41 -24.70 -15.70
C VAL A 32 -8.16 -25.24 -14.48
N GLY A 33 -8.94 -24.43 -13.80
CA GLY A 33 -9.74 -24.86 -12.66
C GLY A 33 -10.69 -23.79 -12.16
N GLU A 34 -11.71 -24.23 -11.41
CA GLU A 34 -12.71 -23.37 -10.77
C GLU A 34 -13.07 -23.87 -9.38
N ALA A 35 -13.47 -22.97 -8.51
CA ALA A 35 -13.92 -23.27 -7.16
C ALA A 35 -15.04 -22.30 -6.73
N HIS A 36 -15.96 -22.80 -5.90
CA HIS A 36 -17.09 -22.04 -5.36
C HIS A 36 -16.86 -21.54 -3.92
N ASN A 37 -15.68 -21.81 -3.36
CA ASN A 37 -15.30 -21.34 -2.02
C ASN A 37 -13.77 -21.30 -1.85
N ALA A 38 -13.31 -20.63 -0.81
CA ALA A 38 -11.89 -20.39 -0.54
C ALA A 38 -11.11 -21.71 -0.27
N ARG A 39 -11.69 -22.63 0.52
CA ARG A 39 -11.04 -23.91 0.86
C ARG A 39 -10.78 -24.74 -0.38
N ARG A 40 -11.78 -24.90 -1.26
CA ARG A 40 -11.65 -25.61 -2.50
C ARG A 40 -10.69 -24.90 -3.46
N GLY A 41 -10.77 -23.58 -3.52
CA GLY A 41 -9.86 -22.73 -4.29
C GLY A 41 -8.40 -22.97 -3.92
N LEU A 42 -8.07 -22.94 -2.63
CA LEU A 42 -6.71 -23.17 -2.16
C LEU A 42 -6.17 -24.57 -2.53
N ILE A 43 -7.01 -25.61 -2.45
CA ILE A 43 -6.63 -26.97 -2.87
C ILE A 43 -6.28 -26.99 -4.37
N ILE A 44 -7.11 -26.36 -5.19
CA ILE A 44 -6.94 -26.30 -6.65
C ILE A 44 -5.68 -25.50 -7.00
N LEU A 45 -5.46 -24.35 -6.36
CA LEU A 45 -4.27 -23.51 -6.55
C LEU A 45 -2.98 -24.29 -6.27
N LYS A 46 -2.91 -24.99 -5.14
CA LYS A 46 -1.74 -25.82 -4.77
C LYS A 46 -1.46 -26.93 -5.78
N LYS A 47 -2.53 -27.55 -6.32
CA LYS A 47 -2.41 -28.65 -7.29
C LYS A 47 -2.01 -28.14 -8.66
N LEU A 48 -2.63 -27.07 -9.14
CA LEU A 48 -2.52 -26.63 -10.54
C LEU A 48 -1.45 -25.56 -10.75
N ARG A 49 -1.11 -24.78 -9.71
CA ARG A 49 -0.10 -23.71 -9.76
C ARG A 49 -0.32 -22.79 -10.96
N PRO A 50 -1.47 -22.09 -11.04
CA PRO A 50 -1.78 -21.24 -12.18
C PRO A 50 -0.89 -19.99 -12.21
N ASP A 51 -0.88 -19.30 -13.36
CA ASP A 51 -0.25 -17.99 -13.49
C ASP A 51 -1.08 -16.92 -12.77
N VAL A 52 -2.42 -16.98 -12.91
CA VAL A 52 -3.35 -16.03 -12.31
C VAL A 52 -4.45 -16.78 -11.53
N ALA A 53 -4.72 -16.31 -10.31
CA ALA A 53 -5.90 -16.68 -9.52
C ALA A 53 -6.86 -15.48 -9.51
N ILE A 54 -8.05 -15.63 -10.10
CA ILE A 54 -9.15 -14.68 -9.98
C ILE A 54 -9.92 -15.04 -8.71
N VAL A 55 -10.06 -14.09 -7.79
CA VAL A 55 -10.62 -14.33 -6.46
C VAL A 55 -11.73 -13.33 -6.17
N ASP A 56 -12.95 -13.80 -5.92
CA ASP A 56 -13.99 -12.96 -5.34
C ASP A 56 -13.77 -12.75 -3.85
N ILE A 57 -14.18 -11.58 -3.34
CA ILE A 57 -14.11 -11.26 -1.91
C ILE A 57 -15.21 -11.97 -1.13
N GLY A 58 -16.41 -12.09 -1.69
CA GLY A 58 -17.63 -12.56 -1.03
C GLY A 58 -17.77 -14.07 -0.87
N LEU A 59 -16.67 -14.82 -0.71
CA LEU A 59 -16.72 -16.28 -0.59
C LEU A 59 -17.36 -16.73 0.73
N PRO A 60 -18.12 -17.86 0.72
CA PRO A 60 -19.00 -18.24 1.83
C PRO A 60 -18.28 -18.81 3.06
N ASP A 61 -17.10 -19.39 2.90
CA ASP A 61 -16.36 -20.10 3.97
C ASP A 61 -15.20 -19.28 4.54
N LYS A 62 -14.61 -18.40 3.76
CA LYS A 62 -13.53 -17.50 4.13
C LYS A 62 -13.50 -16.34 3.15
N ASN A 63 -13.43 -15.10 3.65
CA ASN A 63 -13.32 -13.92 2.80
C ASN A 63 -12.12 -14.03 1.83
N GLY A 64 -12.31 -13.64 0.56
CA GLY A 64 -11.29 -13.71 -0.48
C GLY A 64 -10.02 -12.89 -0.17
N ILE A 65 -10.13 -11.84 0.65
CA ILE A 65 -8.97 -11.09 1.15
C ILE A 65 -8.12 -11.95 2.09
N GLU A 66 -8.76 -12.72 2.96
CA GLU A 66 -8.06 -13.65 3.86
C GLU A 66 -7.40 -14.79 3.07
N LEU A 67 -8.11 -15.32 2.05
CA LEU A 67 -7.54 -16.30 1.13
C LEU A 67 -6.32 -15.72 0.41
N THR A 68 -6.40 -14.49 -0.09
CA THR A 68 -5.27 -13.79 -0.74
C THR A 68 -4.07 -13.70 0.20
N ARG A 69 -4.30 -13.28 1.45
CA ARG A 69 -3.26 -13.21 2.46
C ARG A 69 -2.63 -14.58 2.72
N GLU A 70 -3.43 -15.62 2.85
CA GLU A 70 -2.95 -17.00 3.06
C GLU A 70 -2.09 -17.48 1.89
N ILE A 71 -2.50 -17.21 0.64
CA ILE A 71 -1.73 -17.52 -0.57
C ILE A 71 -0.37 -16.81 -0.53
N LYS A 72 -0.36 -15.50 -0.25
CA LYS A 72 0.86 -14.68 -0.32
C LYS A 72 1.83 -14.96 0.82
N VAL A 73 1.35 -15.10 2.05
CA VAL A 73 2.19 -15.42 3.23
C VAL A 73 2.82 -16.81 3.08
N ASN A 74 2.08 -17.78 2.57
CA ASN A 74 2.54 -19.15 2.42
C ASN A 74 2.99 -19.50 0.99
N ALA A 75 3.23 -18.49 0.14
CA ALA A 75 3.51 -18.70 -1.28
C ALA A 75 4.69 -19.65 -1.53
N ASN A 76 5.75 -19.57 -0.75
CA ASN A 76 6.89 -20.48 -0.83
C ASN A 76 6.50 -21.91 -0.45
N TYR A 77 5.86 -22.08 0.70
CA TYR A 77 5.42 -23.40 1.19
C TYR A 77 4.41 -24.07 0.24
N TYR A 78 3.49 -23.28 -0.34
CA TYR A 78 2.50 -23.79 -1.29
C TYR A 78 3.03 -23.88 -2.72
N GLN A 79 4.25 -23.45 -2.98
CA GLN A 79 4.84 -23.35 -4.33
C GLN A 79 4.01 -22.46 -5.28
N LEU A 80 3.45 -21.38 -4.75
CA LEU A 80 2.63 -20.40 -5.45
C LEU A 80 3.34 -19.06 -5.67
N LEU A 81 4.68 -19.02 -5.61
CA LEU A 81 5.47 -17.80 -5.75
C LEU A 81 5.22 -17.05 -7.07
N LYS A 82 4.90 -17.77 -8.12
CA LYS A 82 4.59 -17.21 -9.45
C LYS A 82 3.10 -16.89 -9.63
N THR A 83 2.22 -17.42 -8.79
CA THR A 83 0.78 -17.18 -8.91
C THR A 83 0.44 -15.75 -8.50
N ARG A 84 -0.12 -15.00 -9.43
CA ARG A 84 -0.64 -13.67 -9.21
C ARG A 84 -2.10 -13.73 -8.79
N VAL A 85 -2.52 -12.80 -7.93
CA VAL A 85 -3.90 -12.72 -7.45
C VAL A 85 -4.56 -11.47 -8.02
N LEU A 86 -5.60 -11.69 -8.84
CA LEU A 86 -6.51 -10.67 -9.33
C LEU A 86 -7.82 -10.75 -8.53
N ILE A 87 -8.13 -9.73 -7.76
CA ILE A 87 -9.43 -9.60 -7.10
C ILE A 87 -10.47 -9.22 -8.14
N LEU A 88 -11.59 -9.94 -8.17
CA LEU A 88 -12.75 -9.63 -9.01
C LEU A 88 -14.01 -9.66 -8.15
N THR A 89 -14.58 -8.52 -7.82
CA THR A 89 -15.70 -8.43 -6.88
C THR A 89 -16.66 -7.29 -7.19
N SER A 90 -17.88 -7.37 -6.70
CA SER A 90 -18.84 -6.27 -6.70
C SER A 90 -18.58 -5.28 -5.54
N ASP A 91 -17.84 -5.71 -4.51
CA ASP A 91 -17.48 -4.84 -3.38
C ASP A 91 -16.30 -3.93 -3.77
N HIS A 92 -16.58 -2.64 -3.78
CA HIS A 92 -15.62 -1.58 -4.09
C HIS A 92 -15.55 -0.53 -2.98
N ASN A 93 -15.95 -0.89 -1.75
CA ASN A 93 -15.77 0.00 -0.62
C ASN A 93 -14.27 0.18 -0.30
N GLN A 94 -13.94 1.35 0.25
CA GLN A 94 -12.55 1.74 0.49
C GLN A 94 -11.80 0.77 1.42
N GLU A 95 -12.45 0.24 2.43
CA GLU A 95 -11.84 -0.66 3.41
C GLU A 95 -11.45 -1.99 2.76
N SER A 96 -12.36 -2.59 1.98
CA SER A 96 -12.11 -3.85 1.26
C SER A 96 -10.99 -3.69 0.22
N VAL A 97 -11.00 -2.60 -0.54
CA VAL A 97 -9.95 -2.30 -1.53
C VAL A 97 -8.57 -2.24 -0.87
N LEU A 98 -8.43 -1.45 0.19
CA LEU A 98 -7.17 -1.29 0.90
C LEU A 98 -6.74 -2.58 1.61
N ALA A 99 -7.68 -3.34 2.17
CA ALA A 99 -7.41 -4.61 2.80
C ALA A 99 -6.91 -5.66 1.80
N ALA A 100 -7.47 -5.69 0.58
CA ALA A 100 -7.03 -6.58 -0.49
C ALA A 100 -5.58 -6.30 -0.91
N PHE A 101 -5.22 -5.02 -1.14
CA PHE A 101 -3.82 -4.67 -1.45
C PHE A 101 -2.87 -4.96 -0.29
N LYS A 102 -3.27 -4.69 0.97
CA LYS A 102 -2.48 -5.08 2.15
C LYS A 102 -2.32 -6.59 2.30
N ALA A 103 -3.28 -7.37 1.82
CA ALA A 103 -3.18 -8.83 1.79
C ALA A 103 -2.24 -9.34 0.69
N GLY A 104 -1.82 -8.47 -0.23
CA GLY A 104 -0.89 -8.77 -1.31
C GLY A 104 -1.56 -9.07 -2.65
N ALA A 105 -2.81 -8.62 -2.88
CA ALA A 105 -3.42 -8.68 -4.21
C ALA A 105 -2.54 -7.95 -5.23
N ASP A 106 -2.31 -8.56 -6.38
CA ASP A 106 -1.50 -7.99 -7.46
C ASP A 106 -2.33 -7.02 -8.32
N SER A 107 -3.63 -7.32 -8.49
CA SER A 107 -4.56 -6.55 -9.31
C SER A 107 -5.96 -6.52 -8.70
N TYR A 108 -6.77 -5.54 -9.11
CA TYR A 108 -8.14 -5.40 -8.63
C TYR A 108 -9.07 -4.95 -9.76
N CYS A 109 -10.14 -5.72 -9.96
CA CYS A 109 -11.15 -5.51 -10.99
C CYS A 109 -12.55 -5.57 -10.38
N THR A 110 -13.45 -4.73 -10.85
CA THR A 110 -14.86 -4.81 -10.44
C THR A 110 -15.63 -5.75 -11.37
N LYS A 111 -16.65 -6.46 -10.85
CA LYS A 111 -17.53 -7.33 -11.67
C LYS A 111 -18.33 -6.55 -12.73
N ASN A 112 -18.43 -5.22 -12.59
CA ASN A 112 -19.07 -4.34 -13.55
C ASN A 112 -18.15 -3.93 -14.72
N THR A 113 -16.90 -4.35 -14.68
CA THR A 113 -15.92 -4.08 -15.74
C THR A 113 -16.33 -4.76 -17.06
N GLN A 114 -16.06 -4.10 -18.19
CA GLN A 114 -16.27 -4.72 -19.48
C GLN A 114 -15.39 -5.95 -19.64
N PHE A 115 -15.92 -6.99 -20.30
CA PHE A 115 -15.21 -8.26 -20.44
C PHE A 115 -13.81 -8.13 -21.08
N ASN A 116 -13.64 -7.24 -22.06
CA ASN A 116 -12.32 -7.00 -22.66
C ASN A 116 -11.30 -6.44 -21.65
N ASN A 117 -11.73 -5.61 -20.72
CA ASN A 117 -10.87 -5.09 -19.66
C ASN A 117 -10.49 -6.18 -18.66
N LEU A 118 -11.38 -7.15 -18.39
CA LEU A 118 -11.05 -8.32 -17.57
C LEU A 118 -9.97 -9.18 -18.25
N VAL A 119 -10.07 -9.39 -19.57
CA VAL A 119 -9.04 -10.11 -20.33
C VAL A 119 -7.70 -9.39 -20.27
N GLU A 120 -7.69 -8.08 -20.47
CA GLU A 120 -6.49 -7.25 -20.33
C GLU A 120 -5.92 -7.31 -18.90
N ALA A 121 -6.78 -7.21 -17.88
CA ALA A 121 -6.38 -7.33 -16.49
C ALA A 121 -5.66 -8.65 -16.20
N ILE A 122 -6.17 -9.76 -16.72
CA ILE A 122 -5.53 -11.08 -16.57
C ILE A 122 -4.15 -11.09 -17.23
N GLN A 123 -4.02 -10.56 -18.45
CA GLN A 123 -2.76 -10.53 -19.18
C GLN A 123 -1.71 -9.68 -18.46
N VAL A 124 -2.07 -8.44 -18.10
CA VAL A 124 -1.20 -7.52 -17.39
C VAL A 124 -0.76 -8.09 -16.03
N THR A 125 -1.70 -8.75 -15.33
CA THR A 125 -1.42 -9.40 -14.04
C THR A 125 -0.47 -10.59 -14.20
N ALA A 126 -0.66 -11.41 -15.24
CA ALA A 126 0.22 -12.55 -15.54
C ALA A 126 1.67 -12.11 -15.81
N ASP A 127 1.85 -10.97 -16.49
CA ASP A 127 3.16 -10.35 -16.74
C ASP A 127 3.81 -9.75 -15.48
N GLY A 128 3.11 -9.77 -14.35
CA GLY A 128 3.59 -9.25 -13.07
C GLY A 128 3.37 -7.75 -12.88
N ASN A 129 2.63 -7.10 -13.77
CA ASN A 129 2.25 -5.70 -13.65
C ASN A 129 0.88 -5.57 -12.96
N PRO A 130 0.67 -4.53 -12.13
CA PRO A 130 -0.63 -4.29 -11.51
C PRO A 130 -1.62 -3.77 -12.54
N TRP A 131 -2.83 -4.31 -12.52
CA TRP A 131 -3.98 -3.75 -13.21
C TRP A 131 -5.01 -3.30 -12.18
N ILE A 132 -5.47 -2.07 -12.29
CA ILE A 132 -6.41 -1.48 -11.33
C ILE A 132 -7.54 -0.81 -12.10
N ASP A 133 -8.78 -1.24 -11.85
CA ASP A 133 -9.97 -0.59 -12.39
C ASP A 133 -9.96 0.92 -12.06
N PRO A 134 -10.34 1.81 -12.99
CA PRO A 134 -10.33 3.27 -12.76
C PRO A 134 -11.10 3.71 -11.50
N ILE A 135 -12.20 3.04 -11.17
CA ILE A 135 -12.98 3.33 -9.95
C ILE A 135 -12.13 3.01 -8.71
N ILE A 136 -11.44 1.88 -8.73
CA ILE A 136 -10.57 1.43 -7.65
C ILE A 136 -9.31 2.29 -7.54
N ALA A 137 -8.73 2.68 -8.68
CA ALA A 137 -7.59 3.58 -8.72
C ALA A 137 -7.89 4.91 -8.03
N ARG A 138 -9.10 5.46 -8.22
CA ARG A 138 -9.55 6.67 -7.53
C ARG A 138 -9.54 6.50 -6.01
N ILE A 139 -10.08 5.39 -5.49
CA ILE A 139 -10.10 5.08 -4.05
C ILE A 139 -8.68 5.03 -3.48
N VAL A 140 -7.77 4.33 -4.18
CA VAL A 140 -6.37 4.20 -3.75
C VAL A 140 -5.65 5.55 -3.76
N LEU A 141 -5.87 6.38 -4.80
CA LEU A 141 -5.28 7.70 -4.92
C LEU A 141 -5.83 8.68 -3.87
N GLU A 142 -7.13 8.64 -3.59
CA GLU A 142 -7.73 9.46 -2.53
C GLU A 142 -7.15 9.09 -1.16
N GLN A 143 -6.97 7.81 -0.89
CA GLN A 143 -6.32 7.35 0.34
C GLN A 143 -4.84 7.73 0.41
N ALA A 144 -4.12 7.65 -0.69
CA ALA A 144 -2.72 8.09 -0.74
C ALA A 144 -2.60 9.61 -0.51
N ARG A 145 -3.54 10.40 -1.04
CA ARG A 145 -3.63 11.85 -0.79
C ARG A 145 -4.01 12.13 0.67
N GLN A 146 -4.98 11.42 1.22
CA GLN A 146 -5.35 11.53 2.64
C GLN A 146 -4.18 11.15 3.54
N LYS A 147 -3.44 10.07 3.26
CA LYS A 147 -2.22 9.72 3.99
C LYS A 147 -1.11 10.75 3.83
N ASN A 148 -1.01 11.40 2.68
CA ASN A 148 -0.08 12.50 2.48
C ASN A 148 -0.58 13.79 3.11
N SER A 149 -1.90 14.04 3.17
CA SER A 149 -2.48 15.10 3.99
C SER A 149 -2.48 14.75 5.48
N PHE A 150 -2.57 13.47 5.85
CA PHE A 150 -2.33 13.01 7.23
C PHE A 150 -0.82 12.95 7.56
N LYS A 151 0.07 12.72 6.59
CA LYS A 151 1.52 12.96 6.79
C LYS A 151 1.86 14.45 6.81
N SER A 152 1.07 15.28 6.18
CA SER A 152 1.11 16.75 6.38
C SER A 152 0.25 17.21 7.58
N ASN A 153 -0.67 16.36 8.11
CA ASN A 153 -1.50 16.64 9.27
C ASN A 153 -1.20 15.75 10.49
N ASP A 154 -0.47 14.62 10.33
CA ASP A 154 0.03 13.80 11.46
C ASP A 154 1.35 14.36 12.05
N HIS A 155 1.83 15.49 11.53
CA HIS A 155 2.71 16.39 12.24
C HIS A 155 2.00 17.67 12.71
N GLN A 156 0.68 17.69 12.78
CA GLN A 156 -0.05 18.27 13.88
C GLN A 156 -0.23 17.22 15.02
N SER A 157 0.80 16.47 15.38
CA SER A 157 1.08 16.34 16.78
C SER A 157 1.19 17.78 17.24
N PHE A 158 0.28 18.23 18.08
CA PHE A 158 0.48 19.41 18.90
C PHE A 158 1.88 19.24 19.49
N ILE A 159 2.89 19.82 18.83
CA ILE A 159 4.18 19.95 19.47
C ILE A 159 3.83 20.93 20.57
N ASP A 160 3.85 20.44 21.79
CA ASP A 160 3.67 21.31 22.95
C ASP A 160 4.55 22.52 22.70
N PRO A 161 3.98 23.74 22.63
CA PRO A 161 4.78 24.97 22.42
C PRO A 161 5.96 25.08 23.40
N ASN A 162 5.88 24.34 24.53
CA ASN A 162 6.91 24.27 25.56
C ASN A 162 7.84 23.05 25.45
N ILE A 163 7.77 22.28 24.35
CA ILE A 163 8.63 21.08 24.19
C ILE A 163 10.12 21.43 24.14
N LEU A 164 10.43 22.62 23.60
CA LEU A 164 11.78 23.16 23.56
C LEU A 164 11.97 24.17 24.70
N THR A 165 13.12 24.13 25.33
CA THR A 165 13.52 25.17 26.28
C THR A 165 13.82 26.48 25.54
N ASN A 166 13.76 27.61 26.24
CA ASN A 166 14.12 28.93 25.67
C ASN A 166 15.49 28.89 24.98
N ARG A 167 16.45 28.19 25.59
CA ARG A 167 17.79 28.06 25.02
C ARG A 167 17.83 27.20 23.73
N GLU A 168 17.02 26.18 23.66
CA GLU A 168 16.87 25.35 22.44
C GLU A 168 16.16 26.14 21.33
N LEU A 169 15.18 27.01 21.67
CA LEU A 169 14.54 27.90 20.71
C LEU A 169 15.52 28.93 20.15
N GLU A 170 16.36 29.56 20.97
CA GLU A 170 17.40 30.49 20.52
C GLU A 170 18.39 29.82 19.55
N VAL A 171 18.84 28.59 19.88
CA VAL A 171 19.72 27.80 19.01
C VAL A 171 19.00 27.46 17.71
N LEU A 172 17.73 27.02 17.77
CA LEU A 172 16.95 26.63 16.61
C LEU A 172 16.66 27.79 15.66
N GLN A 173 16.38 29.01 16.21
CA GLN A 173 16.22 30.22 15.41
C GLN A 173 17.50 30.48 14.60
N LEU A 174 18.66 30.43 15.23
CA LEU A 174 19.93 30.63 14.54
C LEU A 174 20.26 29.54 13.51
N VAL A 175 19.75 28.33 13.73
CA VAL A 175 19.82 27.24 12.72
C VAL A 175 18.99 27.60 11.50
N VAL A 176 17.76 28.11 11.69
CA VAL A 176 16.88 28.57 10.61
C VAL A 176 17.48 29.76 9.87
N ASP A 177 18.13 30.69 10.57
CA ASP A 177 18.86 31.82 10.00
C ASP A 177 20.14 31.38 9.21
N GLY A 178 20.39 30.07 9.07
CA GLY A 178 21.51 29.53 8.32
C GLY A 178 22.86 29.55 9.04
N CYS A 179 22.89 29.89 10.35
CA CYS A 179 24.14 29.93 11.10
C CYS A 179 24.79 28.55 11.30
N GLY A 180 26.09 28.42 11.02
CA GLY A 180 26.87 27.25 11.40
C GLY A 180 27.15 27.18 12.91
N ASN A 181 27.56 26.02 13.43
CA ASN A 181 27.75 25.79 14.86
C ASN A 181 28.72 26.76 15.52
N ASN A 182 29.78 27.20 14.82
CA ASN A 182 30.74 28.21 15.34
C ASN A 182 30.05 29.57 15.50
N ALA A 183 29.31 30.00 14.46
CA ALA A 183 28.60 31.28 14.50
C ALA A 183 27.51 31.32 15.60
N ILE A 184 26.84 30.17 15.85
CA ILE A 184 25.88 29.99 16.95
C ILE A 184 26.60 30.06 18.29
N ALA A 185 27.75 29.40 18.43
CA ALA A 185 28.54 29.43 19.65
C ALA A 185 28.99 30.85 20.02
N ASP A 186 29.47 31.60 19.02
CA ASP A 186 29.89 32.98 19.20
C ASP A 186 28.74 33.91 19.58
N LYS A 187 27.59 33.81 18.87
CA LYS A 187 26.39 34.63 19.13
C LYS A 187 25.76 34.37 20.50
N LEU A 188 25.82 33.12 20.95
CA LEU A 188 25.19 32.69 22.21
C LEU A 188 26.17 32.62 23.40
N TYR A 189 27.45 32.95 23.17
CA TYR A 189 28.52 32.89 24.18
C TYR A 189 28.64 31.52 24.85
N ILE A 190 28.58 30.45 24.06
CA ILE A 190 28.72 29.06 24.49
C ILE A 190 29.75 28.31 23.65
N THR A 191 30.16 27.12 24.06
CA THR A 191 31.09 26.28 23.27
C THR A 191 30.41 25.61 22.10
N ASN A 192 31.16 25.32 21.05
CA ASN A 192 30.68 24.52 19.88
C ASN A 192 30.12 23.14 20.33
N GLY A 193 30.74 22.53 21.36
CA GLY A 193 30.23 21.29 21.94
C GLY A 193 28.84 21.44 22.55
N THR A 194 28.59 22.55 23.25
CA THR A 194 27.28 22.86 23.81
C THR A 194 26.22 23.07 22.72
N VAL A 195 26.58 23.74 21.60
CA VAL A 195 25.69 23.91 20.44
C VAL A 195 25.31 22.55 19.84
N LYS A 196 26.27 21.66 19.65
CA LYS A 196 26.01 20.29 19.15
C LYS A 196 25.06 19.52 20.06
N THR A 197 25.21 19.66 21.38
CA THR A 197 24.31 19.03 22.37
C THR A 197 22.91 19.58 22.24
N HIS A 198 22.71 20.90 22.15
CA HIS A 198 21.39 21.51 21.97
C HIS A 198 20.74 21.03 20.66
N ILE A 199 21.47 21.05 19.54
CA ILE A 199 20.95 20.57 18.24
C ILE A 199 20.52 19.10 18.34
N SER A 200 21.32 18.24 18.99
CA SER A 200 20.95 16.83 19.19
C SER A 200 19.68 16.67 20.02
N ASN A 201 19.52 17.47 21.08
CA ASN A 201 18.31 17.45 21.91
C ASN A 201 17.09 17.97 21.16
N ILE A 202 17.23 19.06 20.39
CA ILE A 202 16.19 19.60 19.51
C ILE A 202 15.74 18.53 18.51
N MET A 203 16.67 17.88 17.81
CA MET A 203 16.36 16.82 16.85
C MET A 203 15.59 15.65 17.50
N LYS A 204 16.01 15.21 18.70
CA LYS A 204 15.28 14.18 19.45
C LYS A 204 13.87 14.60 19.83
N LYS A 205 13.70 15.83 20.37
CA LYS A 205 12.40 16.35 20.80
C LYS A 205 11.45 16.58 19.64
N LEU A 206 11.95 16.99 18.48
CA LEU A 206 11.18 17.22 17.26
C LEU A 206 11.07 15.94 16.37
N CYS A 207 11.64 14.82 16.80
CA CYS A 207 11.73 13.57 16.00
C CYS A 207 12.31 13.80 14.59
N ALA A 208 13.32 14.70 14.48
CA ALA A 208 13.98 15.05 13.24
C ALA A 208 15.24 14.20 13.01
N ASN A 209 15.48 13.77 11.78
CA ASN A 209 16.64 12.95 11.40
C ASN A 209 17.91 13.79 11.15
N ASP A 210 17.73 15.08 10.81
CA ASP A 210 18.81 16.03 10.59
C ASP A 210 18.41 17.44 11.00
N ARG A 211 19.39 18.37 11.03
CA ARG A 211 19.18 19.76 11.44
C ARG A 211 18.27 20.55 10.49
N THR A 212 18.25 20.21 9.20
CA THR A 212 17.42 20.87 8.19
C THR A 212 15.96 20.46 8.41
N GLN A 213 15.73 19.20 8.67
CA GLN A 213 14.39 18.70 9.01
C GLN A 213 13.87 19.30 10.31
N ALA A 214 14.72 19.46 11.34
CA ALA A 214 14.35 20.13 12.59
C ALA A 214 13.93 21.59 12.34
N ALA A 215 14.65 22.32 11.50
CA ALA A 215 14.31 23.70 11.10
C ALA A 215 12.96 23.77 10.38
N VAL A 216 12.73 22.89 9.40
CA VAL A 216 11.46 22.83 8.65
C VAL A 216 10.27 22.49 9.55
N ILE A 217 10.43 21.55 10.49
CA ILE A 217 9.40 21.21 11.47
C ILE A 217 9.07 22.42 12.35
N ALA A 218 10.08 23.10 12.86
CA ALA A 218 9.91 24.26 13.73
C ALA A 218 9.15 25.41 13.05
N MET A 219 9.51 25.73 11.79
CA MET A 219 8.81 26.74 10.99
C MET A 219 7.35 26.35 10.71
N ARG A 220 7.09 25.09 10.35
CA ARG A 220 5.74 24.59 10.06
C ARG A 220 4.81 24.64 11.27
N HIS A 221 5.34 24.44 12.46
CA HIS A 221 4.56 24.44 13.72
C HIS A 221 4.58 25.78 14.45
N GLY A 222 5.17 26.83 13.84
CA GLY A 222 5.20 28.16 14.41
C GLY A 222 5.99 28.28 15.73
N LEU A 223 6.95 27.36 15.98
CA LEU A 223 7.82 27.40 17.15
C LEU A 223 8.85 28.56 17.06
N ILE A 224 9.14 28.97 15.85
CA ILE A 224 10.06 30.05 15.48
C ILE A 224 9.49 30.85 14.31
N VAL A 225 9.90 32.08 14.16
CA VAL A 225 9.44 33.00 13.10
C VAL A 225 10.43 33.03 11.93
#